data_ec70d5e38cefdef8ce89356b49113bbb
#
_entry.id   ec70d5e38cefdef8ce89356b49113bbb
#
_cell.length_a   1.000
_cell.length_b   1.000
_cell.length_c   1.000
_cell.angle_alpha   90.00
_cell.angle_beta   90.00
_cell.angle_gamma   90.00
#
_symmetry.space_group_name_H-M   'P 1'
#
loop_
_entity.id
_entity.type
_entity.pdbx_description
1 polymer ?
#
loop_
_entity_poly.entity_id
_entity_poly.type
_entity_poly.pdbx_seq_one_letter_code
_entity_poly.pdbx_strand_id
1 'polypeptide(L)'
;MTVSLGFTTGQIVQEFYVDDDSDETLREAVEKSTGEKLVDDEYGDVVDGAIVWWRSDDAEEEDLADLLVDAMSNLDDGGLIWVLIPKPGRPGAVPVADVEEAAKVAGLHTTSAASVGPEWAGIRLTARSRNR
;
A
#
# COMPACT_ATOMS: atom_id res chain seq x y z
N MET A 1 -19.53 0.23 -5.63
CA MET A 1 -19.17 0.30 -4.21
C MET A 1 -17.72 0.69 -4.05
N THR A 2 -17.44 1.60 -3.17
CA THR A 2 -16.09 2.13 -3.01
C THR A 2 -15.39 1.45 -1.83
N VAL A 3 -14.15 1.04 -2.05
CA VAL A 3 -13.35 0.36 -1.04
C VAL A 3 -12.51 1.38 -0.29
N SER A 4 -12.48 1.30 1.02
CA SER A 4 -11.69 2.21 1.86
C SER A 4 -10.43 1.53 2.42
N LEU A 5 -10.17 0.31 2.01
CA LEU A 5 -9.01 -0.48 2.42
C LEU A 5 -8.97 -0.77 3.93
N GLY A 6 -10.07 -0.57 4.63
CA GLY A 6 -10.16 -0.87 6.06
C GLY A 6 -9.63 0.25 6.97
N PHE A 7 -9.29 1.39 6.43
CA PHE A 7 -8.87 2.52 7.25
C PHE A 7 -10.08 3.20 7.86
N THR A 8 -9.92 3.72 9.06
CA THR A 8 -11.03 4.24 9.85
C THR A 8 -10.73 5.66 10.33
N THR A 9 -11.75 6.26 10.95
CA THR A 9 -11.72 7.66 11.39
C THR A 9 -10.48 8.00 12.21
N GLY A 10 -9.82 9.08 11.83
CA GLY A 10 -8.66 9.61 12.54
C GLY A 10 -7.33 9.01 12.13
N GLN A 11 -7.34 7.98 11.31
CA GLN A 11 -6.08 7.35 10.91
C GLN A 11 -5.37 8.18 9.84
N ILE A 12 -4.05 8.23 9.94
CA ILE A 12 -3.20 8.91 8.95
C ILE A 12 -2.60 7.83 8.04
N VAL A 13 -2.76 8.03 6.73
CA VAL A 13 -2.32 7.06 5.73
C VAL A 13 -1.31 7.74 4.81
N GLN A 14 -0.14 7.11 4.67
CA GLN A 14 0.95 7.62 3.85
C GLN A 14 0.95 6.93 2.50
N GLU A 15 1.21 7.67 1.43
CA GLU A 15 1.26 7.11 0.09
C GLU A 15 2.67 7.18 -0.48
N PHE A 16 3.02 6.14 -1.25
CA PHE A 16 4.27 6.06 -1.99
C PHE A 16 3.97 5.84 -3.47
N TYR A 17 4.70 6.51 -4.33
CA TYR A 17 4.65 6.33 -5.79
C TYR A 17 3.29 6.69 -6.40
N VAL A 18 2.63 7.70 -5.84
CA VAL A 18 1.43 8.27 -6.47
C VAL A 18 1.81 8.87 -7.80
N ASP A 19 1.01 8.61 -8.83
CA ASP A 19 1.27 9.14 -10.16
C ASP A 19 -0.06 9.37 -10.87
N ASP A 20 0.00 9.78 -12.10
CA ASP A 20 -1.18 10.13 -12.90
C ASP A 20 -2.18 8.99 -13.03
N ASP A 21 -1.70 7.74 -12.99
CA ASP A 21 -2.55 6.57 -13.13
C ASP A 21 -3.13 6.08 -11.82
N SER A 22 -2.81 6.72 -10.70
CA SER A 22 -3.35 6.33 -9.40
C SER A 22 -4.86 6.58 -9.39
N ASP A 23 -5.59 5.71 -8.69
CA ASP A 23 -7.05 5.73 -8.69
C ASP A 23 -7.56 6.79 -7.72
N GLU A 24 -8.03 7.93 -8.25
CA GLU A 24 -8.49 9.04 -7.43
C GLU A 24 -9.75 8.69 -6.65
N THR A 25 -10.62 7.84 -7.21
CA THR A 25 -11.82 7.42 -6.50
C THR A 25 -11.45 6.66 -5.22
N LEU A 26 -10.46 5.78 -5.32
CA LEU A 26 -9.97 5.05 -4.15
C LEU A 26 -9.34 6.00 -3.14
N ARG A 27 -8.52 6.92 -3.61
CA ARG A 27 -7.86 7.88 -2.73
C ARG A 27 -8.89 8.74 -1.97
N GLU A 28 -9.92 9.20 -2.67
CA GLU A 28 -11.00 9.97 -2.04
C GLU A 28 -11.75 9.14 -1.02
N ALA A 29 -11.96 7.86 -1.33
CA ALA A 29 -12.66 6.98 -0.40
C ALA A 29 -11.89 6.80 0.90
N VAL A 30 -10.57 6.67 0.80
CA VAL A 30 -9.72 6.55 2.00
C VAL A 30 -9.79 7.84 2.82
N GLU A 31 -9.65 9.00 2.16
CA GLU A 31 -9.73 10.29 2.88
C GLU A 31 -11.09 10.48 3.53
N LYS A 32 -12.15 10.05 2.87
CA LYS A 32 -13.48 10.16 3.42
C LYS A 32 -13.66 9.25 4.63
N SER A 33 -13.12 8.04 4.58
CA SER A 33 -13.23 7.08 5.68
C SER A 33 -12.45 7.55 6.91
N THR A 34 -11.30 8.16 6.72
CA THR A 34 -10.46 8.59 7.83
C THR A 34 -10.80 10.00 8.31
N GLY A 35 -11.33 10.84 7.43
CA GLY A 35 -11.53 12.25 7.72
C GLY A 35 -10.23 13.04 7.65
N GLU A 36 -9.15 12.43 7.16
CA GLU A 36 -7.82 13.04 7.11
C GLU A 36 -7.30 13.00 5.69
N LYS A 37 -6.47 13.96 5.32
CA LYS A 37 -5.79 13.95 4.03
C LYS A 37 -4.71 12.89 4.01
N LEU A 38 -4.55 12.23 2.86
CA LEU A 38 -3.43 11.34 2.64
C LEU A 38 -2.15 12.17 2.69
N VAL A 39 -1.08 11.61 3.27
CA VAL A 39 0.21 12.28 3.34
C VAL A 39 1.18 11.62 2.38
N ASP A 40 2.19 12.38 1.94
CA ASP A 40 3.10 11.89 0.92
C ASP A 40 4.29 11.15 1.52
N ASP A 41 5.19 10.71 0.65
CA ASP A 41 6.32 9.87 1.04
C ASP A 41 7.38 10.61 1.86
N GLU A 42 7.27 11.94 1.96
CA GLU A 42 8.20 12.72 2.77
C GLU A 42 7.69 12.99 4.19
N TYR A 43 6.48 12.55 4.48
CA TYR A 43 5.90 12.74 5.80
C TYR A 43 6.74 12.00 6.85
N GLY A 44 7.20 12.71 7.86
CA GLY A 44 8.19 12.18 8.80
C GLY A 44 7.65 11.81 10.17
N ASP A 45 6.34 11.74 10.34
CA ASP A 45 5.75 11.40 11.62
C ASP A 45 5.09 10.02 11.54
N VAL A 46 4.56 9.55 12.67
CA VAL A 46 3.94 8.22 12.75
C VAL A 46 2.67 8.21 11.90
N VAL A 47 2.48 7.10 11.18
CA VAL A 47 1.27 6.88 10.39
C VAL A 47 0.62 5.56 10.80
N ASP A 48 -0.67 5.45 10.52
CA ASP A 48 -1.44 4.25 10.85
C ASP A 48 -1.49 3.25 9.70
N GLY A 49 -1.22 3.71 8.50
CA GLY A 49 -1.21 2.85 7.33
C GLY A 49 -0.41 3.45 6.21
N ALA A 50 -0.16 2.64 5.19
CA ALA A 50 0.56 3.08 4.01
C ALA A 50 -0.05 2.43 2.77
N ILE A 51 -0.03 3.17 1.67
CA ILE A 51 -0.46 2.68 0.37
C ILE A 51 0.73 2.85 -0.57
N VAL A 52 1.13 1.75 -1.20
CA VAL A 52 2.22 1.76 -2.18
C VAL A 52 1.61 1.49 -3.54
N TRP A 53 1.72 2.44 -4.46
CA TRP A 53 1.26 2.28 -5.85
C TRP A 53 2.44 1.71 -6.64
N TRP A 54 2.39 0.42 -6.97
CA TRP A 54 3.56 -0.27 -7.52
C TRP A 54 3.28 -0.82 -8.91
N ARG A 55 4.14 -0.46 -9.87
CA ARG A 55 4.06 -0.93 -11.25
C ARG A 55 5.37 -1.63 -11.60
N SER A 56 5.35 -2.42 -12.65
CA SER A 56 6.55 -3.16 -13.04
C SER A 56 7.74 -2.25 -13.33
N ASP A 57 7.48 -1.06 -13.88
CA ASP A 57 8.55 -0.11 -14.20
C ASP A 57 9.22 0.44 -12.96
N ASP A 58 8.51 0.50 -11.84
CA ASP A 58 9.06 1.06 -10.61
C ASP A 58 10.20 0.21 -10.08
N ALA A 59 10.25 -1.06 -10.45
CA ALA A 59 11.34 -1.95 -10.06
C ALA A 59 12.67 -1.54 -10.66
N GLU A 60 12.66 -0.70 -11.69
CA GLU A 60 13.90 -0.18 -12.28
C GLU A 60 14.50 0.95 -11.43
N GLU A 61 13.68 1.56 -10.58
CA GLU A 61 14.09 2.66 -9.74
C GLU A 61 14.48 2.19 -8.34
N GLU A 62 13.77 1.20 -7.84
CA GLU A 62 13.93 0.78 -6.46
C GLU A 62 13.46 -0.67 -6.31
N ASP A 63 14.00 -1.39 -5.34
CA ASP A 63 13.54 -2.74 -4.99
C ASP A 63 12.30 -2.62 -4.09
N LEU A 64 11.26 -3.37 -4.40
CA LEU A 64 10.01 -3.29 -3.64
C LEU A 64 10.22 -3.65 -2.16
N ALA A 65 11.07 -4.65 -1.87
CA ALA A 65 11.34 -5.01 -0.48
C ALA A 65 11.94 -3.83 0.29
N ASP A 66 12.85 -3.09 -0.33
CA ASP A 66 13.44 -1.91 0.29
C ASP A 66 12.40 -0.81 0.52
N LEU A 67 11.52 -0.61 -0.45
CA LEU A 67 10.44 0.36 -0.30
C LEU A 67 9.50 -0.02 0.83
N LEU A 68 9.20 -1.31 0.97
CA LEU A 68 8.34 -1.78 2.07
C LEU A 68 8.98 -1.55 3.43
N VAL A 69 10.30 -1.71 3.52
CA VAL A 69 11.01 -1.40 4.76
C VAL A 69 10.89 0.10 5.07
N ASP A 70 11.03 0.95 4.06
CA ASP A 70 10.85 2.39 4.24
C ASP A 70 9.41 2.71 4.68
N ALA A 71 8.43 2.07 4.07
CA ALA A 71 7.03 2.32 4.41
C ALA A 71 6.74 1.91 5.85
N MET A 72 7.42 0.89 6.36
CA MET A 72 7.25 0.45 7.74
C MET A 72 7.89 1.39 8.76
N SER A 73 8.85 2.20 8.33
CA SER A 73 9.63 2.98 9.28
C SER A 73 8.80 3.98 10.08
N ASN A 74 7.73 4.50 9.47
CA ASN A 74 6.82 5.43 10.15
C ASN A 74 5.54 4.75 10.64
N LEU A 75 5.39 3.46 10.39
CA LEU A 75 4.15 2.76 10.65
C LEU A 75 4.04 2.43 12.14
N ASP A 76 2.88 2.76 12.72
CA ASP A 76 2.58 2.44 14.12
C ASP A 76 2.37 0.93 14.27
N ASP A 77 2.50 0.44 15.50
CA ASP A 77 2.22 -0.97 15.80
C ASP A 77 0.80 -1.31 15.38
N GLY A 78 0.65 -2.43 14.70
CA GLY A 78 -0.65 -2.83 14.21
C GLY A 78 -1.06 -2.11 12.93
N GLY A 79 -0.17 -1.30 12.37
CA GLY A 79 -0.43 -0.59 11.14
C GLY A 79 -0.54 -1.53 9.94
N LEU A 80 -1.05 -0.99 8.86
CA LEU A 80 -1.47 -1.76 7.71
C LEU A 80 -0.86 -1.17 6.45
N ILE A 81 -0.31 -2.03 5.59
CA ILE A 81 0.21 -1.60 4.30
C ILE A 81 -0.60 -2.27 3.19
N TRP A 82 -1.00 -1.48 2.20
CA TRP A 82 -1.58 -2.00 0.98
C TRP A 82 -0.63 -1.74 -0.17
N VAL A 83 -0.26 -2.78 -0.89
CA VAL A 83 0.46 -2.63 -2.15
C VAL A 83 -0.57 -2.74 -3.27
N LEU A 84 -0.68 -1.70 -4.08
CA LEU A 84 -1.63 -1.66 -5.18
C LEU A 84 -0.88 -1.85 -6.48
N ILE A 85 -1.28 -2.84 -7.26
CA ILE A 85 -0.62 -3.20 -8.51
C ILE A 85 -1.66 -3.17 -9.64
N PRO A 86 -1.24 -2.82 -10.86
CA PRO A 86 -2.17 -2.89 -12.00
C PRO A 86 -2.60 -4.33 -12.23
N LYS A 87 -3.85 -4.52 -12.58
CA LYS A 87 -4.41 -5.85 -12.82
C LYS A 87 -3.75 -6.52 -14.02
N PRO A 88 -3.80 -7.85 -14.09
CA PRO A 88 -3.27 -8.57 -15.26
C PRO A 88 -3.86 -8.02 -16.56
N GLY A 89 -3.02 -7.90 -17.57
CA GLY A 89 -3.43 -7.37 -18.87
C GLY A 89 -3.36 -5.86 -18.97
N ARG A 90 -3.08 -5.16 -17.88
CA ARG A 90 -2.93 -3.71 -17.89
C ARG A 90 -1.45 -3.35 -18.01
N PRO A 91 -1.12 -2.16 -18.57
CA PRO A 91 0.27 -1.73 -18.57
C PRO A 91 0.81 -1.64 -17.15
N GLY A 92 2.02 -2.14 -16.96
CA GLY A 92 2.66 -2.11 -15.65
C GLY A 92 2.23 -3.21 -14.70
N ALA A 93 1.47 -4.19 -15.19
CA ALA A 93 1.00 -5.30 -14.36
C ALA A 93 2.16 -6.01 -13.65
N VAL A 94 1.92 -6.41 -12.40
CA VAL A 94 2.92 -7.06 -11.56
C VAL A 94 2.33 -8.37 -11.06
N PRO A 95 3.07 -9.48 -11.13
CA PRO A 95 2.56 -10.72 -10.54
C PRO A 95 2.42 -10.59 -9.03
N VAL A 96 1.34 -11.13 -8.49
CA VAL A 96 1.11 -11.13 -7.03
C VAL A 96 2.28 -11.78 -6.31
N ALA A 97 2.86 -12.84 -6.90
CA ALA A 97 3.99 -13.54 -6.28
C ALA A 97 5.18 -12.63 -6.03
N ASP A 98 5.40 -11.63 -6.90
CA ASP A 98 6.50 -10.69 -6.70
C ASP A 98 6.28 -9.84 -5.45
N VAL A 99 5.03 -9.43 -5.21
CA VAL A 99 4.69 -8.66 -4.01
C VAL A 99 4.83 -9.54 -2.76
N GLU A 100 4.38 -10.78 -2.84
CA GLU A 100 4.49 -11.72 -1.72
C GLU A 100 5.95 -11.97 -1.36
N GLU A 101 6.80 -12.12 -2.36
CA GLU A 101 8.23 -12.35 -2.13
C GLU A 101 8.87 -11.12 -1.46
N ALA A 102 8.57 -9.93 -1.98
CA ALA A 102 9.10 -8.70 -1.40
C ALA A 102 8.63 -8.49 0.04
N ALA A 103 7.36 -8.80 0.31
CA ALA A 103 6.81 -8.70 1.66
C ALA A 103 7.54 -9.63 2.62
N LYS A 104 7.80 -10.85 2.18
CA LYS A 104 8.50 -11.83 3.00
C LYS A 104 9.91 -11.35 3.35
N VAL A 105 10.62 -10.81 2.35
CA VAL A 105 11.96 -10.27 2.57
C VAL A 105 11.94 -9.10 3.57
N ALA A 106 10.91 -8.26 3.49
CA ALA A 106 10.77 -7.10 4.38
C ALA A 106 10.26 -7.47 5.77
N GLY A 107 9.86 -8.71 5.99
CA GLY A 107 9.36 -9.14 7.30
C GLY A 107 7.87 -8.92 7.47
N LEU A 108 7.13 -8.88 6.37
CA LEU A 108 5.68 -8.68 6.39
C LEU A 108 4.94 -9.95 6.01
N HIS A 109 3.69 -10.04 6.43
CA HIS A 109 2.76 -11.10 6.03
C HIS A 109 1.77 -10.59 5.02
N THR A 110 1.51 -11.39 4.00
CA THR A 110 0.38 -11.13 3.09
C THR A 110 -0.87 -11.72 3.74
N THR A 111 -1.86 -10.89 3.99
CA THR A 111 -3.08 -11.34 4.69
C THR A 111 -4.29 -11.46 3.79
N SER A 112 -4.37 -10.69 2.71
CA SER A 112 -5.46 -10.82 1.77
C SER A 112 -5.13 -10.11 0.47
N ALA A 113 -5.92 -10.39 -0.55
CA ALA A 113 -5.82 -9.71 -1.83
C ALA A 113 -7.24 -9.41 -2.31
N ALA A 114 -7.41 -8.28 -2.98
CA ALA A 114 -8.74 -7.85 -3.41
C ALA A 114 -8.63 -6.94 -4.63
N SER A 115 -9.70 -6.91 -5.41
CA SER A 115 -9.85 -5.88 -6.43
C SER A 115 -10.24 -4.59 -5.73
N VAL A 116 -9.48 -3.53 -5.94
CA VAL A 116 -9.73 -2.26 -5.25
C VAL A 116 -10.20 -1.17 -6.20
N GLY A 117 -10.35 -1.48 -7.46
CA GLY A 117 -10.83 -0.57 -8.48
C GLY A 117 -10.84 -1.28 -9.82
N PRO A 118 -11.27 -0.62 -10.89
CA PRO A 118 -11.34 -1.28 -12.19
C PRO A 118 -9.99 -1.69 -12.74
N GLU A 119 -8.92 -1.01 -12.34
CA GLU A 119 -7.60 -1.24 -12.92
C GLU A 119 -6.55 -1.69 -11.92
N TRP A 120 -6.87 -1.70 -10.64
CA TRP A 120 -5.90 -1.97 -9.58
C TRP A 120 -6.34 -3.13 -8.70
N ALA A 121 -5.38 -3.95 -8.32
CA ALA A 121 -5.57 -4.99 -7.32
C ALA A 121 -4.74 -4.61 -6.10
N GLY A 122 -5.26 -4.91 -4.91
CA GLY A 122 -4.58 -4.59 -3.67
C GLY A 122 -4.16 -5.84 -2.93
N ILE A 123 -2.97 -5.79 -2.36
CA ILE A 123 -2.46 -6.88 -1.51
C ILE A 123 -2.21 -6.26 -0.13
N ARG A 124 -2.90 -6.80 0.86
CA ARG A 124 -2.85 -6.29 2.23
C ARG A 124 -1.72 -6.98 2.98
N LEU A 125 -0.88 -6.17 3.60
CA LEU A 125 0.28 -6.66 4.34
C LEU A 125 0.23 -6.16 5.76
N THR A 126 0.63 -7.01 6.70
CA THR A 126 0.76 -6.62 8.11
C THR A 126 2.13 -7.02 8.61
N ALA A 127 2.62 -6.29 9.61
CA ALA A 127 3.91 -6.61 10.21
C ALA A 127 3.79 -7.93 10.95
N ARG A 128 4.87 -8.71 10.95
CA ARG A 128 4.91 -9.94 11.72
C ARG A 128 4.81 -9.63 13.19
N SER A 129 4.12 -10.49 13.91
CA SER A 129 4.07 -10.40 15.36
C SER A 129 5.47 -10.64 15.93
N ARG A 130 5.84 -9.84 16.90
CA ARG A 130 7.11 -9.98 17.58
C ARG A 130 7.00 -10.75 18.86
N ASN A 131 5.82 -11.16 19.21
CA ASN A 131 5.66 -11.91 20.43
C ASN A 131 5.95 -13.33 20.20
N ARG A 132 6.32 -13.56 20.90
CA ARG A 132 6.44 -14.81 20.92
C ARG A 132 5.79 -15.33 21.51
#